data_2fb4f3b0d9fd2eb0ea126cb173039566
#
_entry.id   2fb4f3b0d9fd2eb0ea126cb173039566
#
_cell.length_a   1.000
_cell.length_b   1.000
_cell.length_c   1.000
_cell.angle_alpha   90.00
_cell.angle_beta   90.00
_cell.angle_gamma   90.00
#
_symmetry.space_group_name_H-M   'P 1'
#
loop_
_entity.id
_entity.type
_entity.pdbx_description
1 polymer ?
#
loop_
_entity_poly.entity_id
_entity_poly.type
_entity_poly.pdbx_seq_one_letter_code
_entity_poly.pdbx_strand_id
1 'polypeptide(L)'
;IDHDVLCKILERHIEDRDILWLIRQVVSSFYSTRQGIGLPLGNLTSQLLVNIYMHEFDMFIKQELRVKYYIRYADDFVVLSDNEEYLSDLLSKIRKFLGERLKLTLHDHKVYIKTYNSGLDFLGWIHFPYYRQLRSSTKRKIVRKLKNYPKKETVMSYRGLLSYGNTYKLKKRVGLFDQGSD
;
A
#
# COMPACT_ATOMS: atom_id res chain seq x y z
N ILE A 1 -7.33 -11.17 -4.54
CA ILE A 1 -7.42 -12.11 -3.41
C ILE A 1 -8.24 -13.31 -3.87
N ASP A 2 -7.68 -14.51 -3.72
CA ASP A 2 -8.35 -15.77 -3.98
C ASP A 2 -9.04 -16.23 -2.67
N HIS A 3 -10.34 -16.53 -2.75
CA HIS A 3 -11.14 -16.84 -1.55
C HIS A 3 -10.72 -18.16 -0.89
N ASP A 4 -10.36 -19.17 -1.68
CA ASP A 4 -9.94 -20.47 -1.13
C ASP A 4 -8.61 -20.37 -0.38
N VAL A 5 -7.67 -19.58 -0.93
CA VAL A 5 -6.40 -19.32 -0.25
C VAL A 5 -6.64 -18.55 1.05
N LEU A 6 -7.49 -17.51 1.02
CA LEU A 6 -7.84 -16.73 2.22
C LEU A 6 -8.48 -17.61 3.29
N CYS A 7 -9.45 -18.45 2.91
CA CYS A 7 -10.11 -19.37 3.85
C CYS A 7 -9.12 -20.35 4.47
N LYS A 8 -8.21 -20.92 3.68
CA LYS A 8 -7.15 -21.82 4.20
C LYS A 8 -6.20 -21.12 5.16
N ILE A 9 -5.90 -19.83 4.94
CA ILE A 9 -5.09 -19.03 5.88
C ILE A 9 -5.85 -18.86 7.20
N LEU A 10 -7.13 -18.50 7.13
CA LEU A 10 -7.96 -18.28 8.32
C LEU A 10 -8.19 -19.55 9.14
N GLU A 11 -8.40 -20.70 8.48
CA GLU A 11 -8.57 -22.01 9.12
C GLU A 11 -7.37 -22.45 9.97
N ARG A 12 -6.19 -21.93 9.72
CA ARG A 12 -5.00 -22.19 10.54
C ARG A 12 -5.00 -21.44 11.87
N HIS A 13 -5.84 -20.40 12.00
CA HIS A 13 -5.85 -19.50 13.14
C HIS A 13 -7.18 -19.47 13.88
N ILE A 14 -8.25 -19.96 13.26
CA ILE A 14 -9.61 -19.95 13.82
C ILE A 14 -10.10 -21.39 13.86
N GLU A 15 -10.38 -21.89 15.07
CA GLU A 15 -10.88 -23.24 15.28
C GLU A 15 -12.41 -23.31 15.23
N ASP A 16 -13.08 -22.19 15.53
CA ASP A 16 -14.54 -22.08 15.59
C ASP A 16 -15.15 -22.16 14.18
N ARG A 17 -15.94 -23.18 13.94
CA ARG A 17 -16.56 -23.48 12.64
C ARG A 17 -17.65 -22.47 12.26
N ASP A 18 -18.39 -21.94 13.24
CA ASP A 18 -19.46 -20.98 12.99
C ASP A 18 -18.88 -19.63 12.57
N ILE A 19 -17.78 -19.23 13.20
CA ILE A 19 -17.01 -18.04 12.81
C ILE A 19 -16.43 -18.21 11.40
N LEU A 20 -15.82 -19.35 11.11
CA LEU A 20 -15.29 -19.62 9.76
C LEU A 20 -16.41 -19.63 8.70
N TRP A 21 -17.55 -20.23 9.01
CA TRP A 21 -18.71 -20.20 8.12
C TRP A 21 -19.18 -18.76 7.85
N LEU A 22 -19.32 -17.94 8.89
CA LEU A 22 -19.73 -16.54 8.77
C LEU A 22 -18.74 -15.75 7.90
N ILE A 23 -17.43 -15.90 8.15
CA ILE A 23 -16.39 -15.23 7.35
C ILE A 23 -16.48 -15.67 5.88
N ARG A 24 -16.68 -16.95 5.61
CA ARG A 24 -16.88 -17.46 4.24
C ARG A 24 -18.09 -16.84 3.56
N GLN A 25 -19.22 -16.64 4.28
CA GLN A 25 -20.37 -15.92 3.72
C GLN A 25 -20.02 -14.49 3.34
N VAL A 26 -19.30 -13.77 4.20
CA VAL A 26 -18.86 -12.39 3.92
C VAL A 26 -17.91 -12.36 2.72
N VAL A 27 -16.91 -13.23 2.67
CA VAL A 27 -15.92 -13.30 1.59
C VAL A 27 -16.58 -13.67 0.26
N SER A 28 -17.49 -14.65 0.24
CA SER A 28 -18.17 -15.11 -0.99
C SER A 28 -19.26 -14.16 -1.48
N SER A 29 -19.72 -13.22 -0.65
CA SER A 29 -20.72 -12.22 -1.04
C SER A 29 -20.24 -11.26 -2.12
N PHE A 30 -18.94 -11.24 -2.41
CA PHE A 30 -18.34 -10.35 -3.40
C PHE A 30 -17.35 -11.09 -4.32
N TYR A 31 -17.37 -10.73 -5.59
CA TYR A 31 -16.34 -11.12 -6.57
C TYR A 31 -16.05 -9.95 -7.53
N SER A 32 -14.82 -9.87 -8.04
CA SER A 32 -14.40 -8.78 -8.93
C SER A 32 -14.45 -9.17 -10.40
N THR A 33 -13.61 -10.11 -10.82
CA THR A 33 -13.49 -10.55 -12.21
C THR A 33 -14.21 -11.87 -12.48
N ARG A 34 -14.22 -12.74 -11.50
CA ARG A 34 -14.91 -14.04 -11.51
C ARG A 34 -15.26 -14.46 -10.09
N GLN A 35 -16.19 -15.38 -9.96
CA GLN A 35 -16.57 -15.97 -8.68
C GLN A 35 -15.32 -16.54 -7.97
N GLY A 36 -15.23 -16.35 -6.66
CA GLY A 36 -14.11 -16.80 -5.83
C GLY A 36 -12.88 -15.91 -5.85
N ILE A 37 -12.92 -14.73 -6.52
CA ILE A 37 -11.80 -13.78 -6.56
C ILE A 37 -12.26 -12.35 -6.26
N GLY A 38 -11.57 -11.71 -5.34
CA GLY A 38 -11.75 -10.30 -5.00
C GLY A 38 -12.15 -10.09 -3.56
N LEU A 39 -12.25 -8.84 -3.16
CA LEU A 39 -12.84 -8.36 -1.90
C LEU A 39 -13.51 -7.02 -2.17
N PRO A 40 -14.59 -6.67 -1.47
CA PRO A 40 -15.28 -5.40 -1.68
C PRO A 40 -14.38 -4.23 -1.31
N LEU A 41 -14.27 -3.24 -2.21
CA LEU A 41 -13.47 -2.05 -1.97
C LEU A 41 -14.15 -1.13 -0.95
N GLY A 42 -13.36 -0.56 -0.05
CA GLY A 42 -13.83 0.46 0.90
C GLY A 42 -14.40 -0.08 2.22
N ASN A 43 -14.54 -1.40 2.38
CA ASN A 43 -14.98 -1.99 3.64
C ASN A 43 -13.80 -2.21 4.60
N LEU A 44 -14.04 -1.99 5.89
CA LEU A 44 -13.04 -2.22 6.94
C LEU A 44 -12.60 -3.69 6.99
N THR A 45 -13.55 -4.61 6.85
CA THR A 45 -13.31 -6.05 6.79
C THR A 45 -12.36 -6.44 5.65
N SER A 46 -12.48 -5.79 4.49
CA SER A 46 -11.60 -6.05 3.35
C SER A 46 -10.16 -5.65 3.64
N GLN A 47 -9.94 -4.52 4.33
CA GLN A 47 -8.60 -4.11 4.73
C GLN A 47 -7.96 -5.11 5.71
N LEU A 48 -8.75 -5.60 6.68
CA LEU A 48 -8.31 -6.63 7.61
C LEU A 48 -7.94 -7.92 6.87
N LEU A 49 -8.82 -8.41 5.99
CA LEU A 49 -8.63 -9.65 5.25
C LEU A 49 -7.44 -9.57 4.28
N VAL A 50 -7.22 -8.42 3.62
CA VAL A 50 -6.01 -8.18 2.80
C VAL A 50 -4.76 -8.26 3.66
N ASN A 51 -4.76 -7.65 4.85
CA ASN A 51 -3.60 -7.70 5.73
C ASN A 51 -3.31 -9.11 6.24
N ILE A 52 -4.34 -9.90 6.58
CA ILE A 52 -4.19 -11.31 6.94
C ILE A 52 -3.60 -12.12 5.76
N TYR A 53 -4.13 -11.90 4.56
CA TYR A 53 -3.64 -12.57 3.35
C TYR A 53 -2.18 -12.25 3.06
N MET A 54 -1.82 -10.98 3.12
CA MET A 54 -0.47 -10.50 2.85
C MET A 54 0.50 -10.76 4.00
N HIS A 55 0.02 -11.16 5.19
CA HIS A 55 0.90 -11.60 6.27
C HIS A 55 1.75 -12.82 5.88
N GLU A 56 1.21 -13.74 5.07
CA GLU A 56 1.98 -14.86 4.51
C GLU A 56 3.19 -14.36 3.70
N PHE A 57 3.00 -13.28 2.95
CA PHE A 57 4.08 -12.64 2.21
C PHE A 57 5.10 -11.97 3.14
N ASP A 58 4.64 -11.31 4.20
CA ASP A 58 5.54 -10.72 5.21
C ASP A 58 6.40 -11.79 5.88
N MET A 59 5.81 -12.93 6.23
CA MET A 59 6.52 -14.07 6.81
C MET A 59 7.57 -14.62 5.84
N PHE A 60 7.21 -14.82 4.57
CA PHE A 60 8.15 -15.25 3.54
C PHE A 60 9.34 -14.28 3.40
N ILE A 61 9.08 -12.97 3.28
CA ILE A 61 10.11 -11.95 3.15
C ILE A 61 11.02 -11.89 4.39
N LYS A 62 10.42 -11.91 5.58
CA LYS A 62 11.17 -11.68 6.83
C LYS A 62 11.81 -12.92 7.40
N GLN A 63 11.16 -14.06 7.32
CA GLN A 63 11.62 -15.29 7.97
C GLN A 63 12.35 -16.24 7.00
N GLU A 64 11.80 -16.44 5.80
CA GLU A 64 12.43 -17.34 4.83
C GLU A 64 13.57 -16.63 4.08
N LEU A 65 13.33 -15.44 3.52
CA LEU A 65 14.32 -14.69 2.74
C LEU A 65 15.22 -13.78 3.61
N ARG A 66 14.85 -13.53 4.86
CA ARG A 66 15.57 -12.71 5.84
C ARG A 66 15.94 -11.32 5.33
N VAL A 67 15.05 -10.72 4.54
CA VAL A 67 15.25 -9.39 3.98
C VAL A 67 15.36 -8.36 5.11
N LYS A 68 16.46 -7.61 5.16
CA LYS A 68 16.73 -6.64 6.23
C LYS A 68 15.81 -5.42 6.15
N TYR A 69 15.76 -4.78 4.99
CA TYR A 69 15.04 -3.54 4.77
C TYR A 69 13.81 -3.78 3.90
N TYR A 70 12.68 -3.99 4.54
CA TYR A 70 11.40 -4.26 3.93
C TYR A 70 10.30 -3.45 4.62
N ILE A 71 9.43 -2.85 3.85
CA ILE A 71 8.22 -2.18 4.31
C ILE A 71 7.06 -2.49 3.36
N ARG A 72 5.88 -2.74 3.91
CA ARG A 72 4.64 -2.93 3.15
C ARG A 72 3.52 -2.07 3.72
N TYR A 73 2.69 -1.59 2.83
CA TYR A 73 1.42 -0.95 3.14
C TYR A 73 0.35 -1.50 2.18
N ALA A 74 -0.59 -2.27 2.71
CA ALA A 74 -1.59 -3.03 1.96
C ALA A 74 -0.92 -3.93 0.89
N ASP A 75 -1.09 -3.63 -0.39
CA ASP A 75 -0.52 -4.33 -1.54
C ASP A 75 0.79 -3.71 -2.07
N ASP A 76 1.11 -2.49 -1.65
CA ASP A 76 2.36 -1.82 -2.02
C ASP A 76 3.49 -2.22 -1.07
N PHE A 77 4.67 -2.56 -1.61
CA PHE A 77 5.84 -2.84 -0.78
C PHE A 77 7.15 -2.34 -1.41
N VAL A 78 8.14 -2.18 -0.56
CA VAL A 78 9.48 -1.72 -0.92
C VAL A 78 10.52 -2.58 -0.22
N VAL A 79 11.57 -2.91 -0.96
CA VAL A 79 12.80 -3.51 -0.44
C VAL A 79 13.97 -2.61 -0.78
N LEU A 80 14.89 -2.43 0.16
CA LEU A 80 16.13 -1.69 -0.07
C LEU A 80 17.34 -2.61 0.10
N SER A 81 18.28 -2.50 -0.82
CA SER A 81 19.60 -3.16 -0.76
C SER A 81 20.60 -2.31 -1.53
N ASP A 82 21.86 -2.44 -1.21
CA ASP A 82 23.00 -1.91 -1.94
C ASP A 82 23.47 -2.82 -3.08
N ASN A 83 22.89 -4.01 -3.20
CA ASN A 83 23.20 -5.00 -4.24
C ASN A 83 22.02 -5.18 -5.20
N GLU A 84 22.20 -4.78 -6.46
CA GLU A 84 21.18 -4.86 -7.51
C GLU A 84 20.91 -6.30 -7.97
N GLU A 85 21.95 -7.13 -8.04
CA GLU A 85 21.81 -8.55 -8.42
C GLU A 85 20.96 -9.30 -7.38
N TYR A 86 21.21 -9.02 -6.09
CA TYR A 86 20.38 -9.54 -5.01
C TYR A 86 18.91 -9.12 -5.14
N LEU A 87 18.64 -7.85 -5.49
CA LEU A 87 17.26 -7.38 -5.71
C LEU A 87 16.59 -8.09 -6.89
N SER A 88 17.34 -8.38 -7.94
CA SER A 88 16.85 -9.09 -9.13
C SER A 88 16.51 -10.56 -8.83
N ASP A 89 17.39 -11.26 -8.09
CA ASP A 89 17.13 -12.61 -7.61
C ASP A 89 15.94 -12.65 -6.65
N LEU A 90 15.88 -11.71 -5.72
CA LEU A 90 14.78 -11.56 -4.77
C LEU A 90 13.45 -11.34 -5.49
N LEU A 91 13.41 -10.49 -6.52
CA LEU A 91 12.21 -10.25 -7.33
C LEU A 91 11.70 -11.54 -7.97
N SER A 92 12.59 -12.38 -8.48
CA SER A 92 12.24 -13.68 -9.06
C SER A 92 11.62 -14.62 -8.04
N LYS A 93 12.18 -14.69 -6.83
CA LYS A 93 11.65 -15.47 -5.71
C LYS A 93 10.28 -14.95 -5.25
N ILE A 94 10.12 -13.62 -5.17
CA ILE A 94 8.85 -12.98 -4.83
C ILE A 94 7.76 -13.31 -5.86
N ARG A 95 8.05 -13.21 -7.16
CA ARG A 95 7.09 -13.57 -8.22
C ARG A 95 6.62 -15.02 -8.09
N LYS A 96 7.55 -15.94 -7.86
CA LYS A 96 7.26 -17.36 -7.66
C LYS A 96 6.35 -17.57 -6.46
N PHE A 97 6.71 -17.03 -5.29
CA PHE A 97 5.93 -17.15 -4.06
C PHE A 97 4.51 -16.58 -4.22
N LEU A 98 4.38 -15.36 -4.75
CA LEU A 98 3.07 -14.73 -4.95
C LEU A 98 2.19 -15.54 -5.90
N GLY A 99 2.75 -16.06 -7.00
CA GLY A 99 2.01 -16.87 -7.97
C GLY A 99 1.59 -18.22 -7.41
N GLU A 100 2.52 -18.96 -6.82
CA GLU A 100 2.28 -20.33 -6.38
C GLU A 100 1.48 -20.40 -5.06
N ARG A 101 1.83 -19.58 -4.08
CA ARG A 101 1.24 -19.62 -2.73
C ARG A 101 0.02 -18.74 -2.57
N LEU A 102 0.04 -17.54 -3.15
CA LEU A 102 -1.01 -16.54 -2.95
C LEU A 102 -1.87 -16.28 -4.19
N LYS A 103 -1.62 -16.95 -5.30
CA LYS A 103 -2.32 -16.72 -6.58
C LYS A 103 -2.39 -15.22 -6.95
N LEU A 104 -1.33 -14.48 -6.62
CA LEU A 104 -1.17 -13.07 -6.92
C LEU A 104 -0.10 -12.85 -7.99
N THR A 105 -0.25 -11.80 -8.77
CA THR A 105 0.72 -11.38 -9.78
C THR A 105 1.18 -9.96 -9.53
N LEU A 106 2.47 -9.68 -9.74
CA LEU A 106 2.98 -8.32 -9.74
C LEU A 106 2.61 -7.64 -11.07
N HIS A 107 2.20 -6.38 -10.99
CA HIS A 107 1.98 -5.55 -12.17
C HIS A 107 3.33 -5.10 -12.73
N ASP A 108 3.76 -5.64 -13.89
CA ASP A 108 5.07 -5.36 -14.48
C ASP A 108 5.37 -3.87 -14.66
N HIS A 109 4.36 -3.09 -15.05
CA HIS A 109 4.51 -1.64 -15.19
C HIS A 109 4.69 -0.86 -13.87
N LYS A 110 4.55 -1.52 -12.71
CA LYS A 110 4.73 -0.93 -11.38
C LYS A 110 5.93 -1.50 -10.63
N VAL A 111 6.59 -2.52 -11.20
CA VAL A 111 7.80 -3.12 -10.61
C VAL A 111 9.02 -2.47 -11.23
N TYR A 112 9.90 -1.94 -10.40
CA TYR A 112 11.16 -1.35 -10.84
C TYR A 112 12.25 -1.49 -9.78
N ILE A 113 13.46 -1.74 -10.24
CA ILE A 113 14.69 -1.63 -9.45
C ILE A 113 15.36 -0.33 -9.88
N LYS A 114 15.66 0.55 -8.94
CA LYS A 114 16.28 1.85 -9.20
C LYS A 114 17.06 2.34 -7.99
N THR A 115 17.99 3.25 -8.22
CA THR A 115 18.72 3.88 -7.13
C THR A 115 17.80 4.77 -6.29
N TYR A 116 18.02 4.80 -4.98
CA TYR A 116 17.24 5.63 -4.05
C TYR A 116 17.35 7.13 -4.38
N ASN A 117 18.49 7.57 -4.92
CA ASN A 117 18.69 8.93 -5.36
C ASN A 117 17.76 9.37 -6.51
N SER A 118 17.24 8.43 -7.32
CA SER A 118 16.26 8.75 -8.36
C SER A 118 14.85 9.01 -7.82
N GLY A 119 14.65 8.84 -6.52
CA GLY A 119 13.39 9.03 -5.82
C GLY A 119 12.51 7.79 -5.80
N LEU A 120 12.14 7.35 -4.60
CA LEU A 120 11.23 6.23 -4.34
C LEU A 120 9.80 6.74 -4.25
N ASP A 121 8.94 6.33 -5.17
CA ASP A 121 7.52 6.64 -5.14
C ASP A 121 6.77 5.63 -4.24
N PHE A 122 6.35 6.09 -3.04
CA PHE A 122 5.64 5.27 -2.07
C PHE A 122 4.59 6.10 -1.32
N LEU A 123 3.38 5.59 -1.22
CA LEU A 123 2.23 6.21 -0.51
C LEU A 123 1.92 7.67 -0.92
N GLY A 124 2.09 7.99 -2.21
CA GLY A 124 1.78 9.33 -2.72
C GLY A 124 2.90 10.36 -2.53
N TRP A 125 4.03 9.92 -1.95
CA TRP A 125 5.25 10.69 -1.81
C TRP A 125 6.37 10.13 -2.66
N ILE A 126 7.26 11.00 -3.10
CA ILE A 126 8.55 10.61 -3.69
C ILE A 126 9.60 10.89 -2.62
N HIS A 127 10.24 9.81 -2.15
CA HIS A 127 11.25 9.85 -1.10
C HIS A 127 12.64 9.89 -1.73
N PHE A 128 13.45 10.80 -1.26
CA PHE A 128 14.88 10.95 -1.57
C PHE A 128 15.69 10.78 -0.29
N PRO A 129 17.01 10.61 -0.33
CA PRO A 129 17.84 10.42 0.87
C PRO A 129 17.63 11.43 1.98
N TYR A 130 17.44 12.70 1.62
CA TYR A 130 17.41 13.81 2.59
C TYR A 130 16.08 14.58 2.64
N TYR A 131 15.15 14.29 1.72
CA TYR A 131 13.84 14.96 1.68
C TYR A 131 12.80 14.11 1.01
N ARG A 132 11.54 14.48 1.17
CA ARG A 132 10.43 13.92 0.41
C ARG A 132 9.56 15.01 -0.19
N GLN A 133 8.98 14.71 -1.32
CA GLN A 133 8.02 15.61 -2.00
C GLN A 133 6.77 14.84 -2.40
N LEU A 134 5.65 15.55 -2.47
CA LEU A 134 4.42 14.97 -2.97
C LEU A 134 4.53 14.60 -4.45
N ARG A 135 3.94 13.47 -4.82
CA ARG A 135 3.75 13.05 -6.22
C ARG A 135 3.00 14.14 -6.99
N SER A 136 3.34 14.39 -8.26
CA SER A 136 2.72 15.43 -9.09
C SER A 136 1.20 15.28 -9.24
N SER A 137 0.71 14.03 -9.32
CA SER A 137 -0.72 13.74 -9.33
C SER A 137 -1.40 14.15 -8.03
N THR A 138 -0.77 13.88 -6.87
CA THR A 138 -1.25 14.28 -5.54
C THR A 138 -1.27 15.81 -5.41
N LYS A 139 -0.21 16.51 -5.84
CA LYS A 139 -0.17 17.98 -5.86
C LYS A 139 -1.35 18.56 -6.67
N ARG A 140 -1.59 18.02 -7.88
CA ARG A 140 -2.72 18.47 -8.74
C ARG A 140 -4.07 18.23 -8.10
N LYS A 141 -4.25 17.05 -7.45
CA LYS A 141 -5.50 16.69 -6.73
C LYS A 141 -5.76 17.67 -5.58
N ILE A 142 -4.74 17.99 -4.78
CA ILE A 142 -4.84 18.94 -3.66
C ILE A 142 -5.27 20.31 -4.17
N VAL A 143 -4.55 20.86 -5.16
CA VAL A 143 -4.86 22.17 -5.73
C VAL A 143 -6.29 22.24 -6.26
N ARG A 144 -6.73 21.22 -7.02
CA ARG A 144 -8.09 21.13 -7.55
C ARG A 144 -9.15 21.08 -6.44
N LYS A 145 -8.93 20.24 -5.40
CA LYS A 145 -9.90 20.13 -4.31
C LYS A 145 -10.01 21.40 -3.48
N LEU A 146 -8.88 22.04 -3.16
CA LEU A 146 -8.90 23.27 -2.37
C LEU A 146 -9.47 24.48 -3.14
N LYS A 147 -9.34 24.49 -4.48
CA LYS A 147 -9.98 25.52 -5.30
C LYS A 147 -11.49 25.34 -5.45
N ASN A 148 -11.94 24.08 -5.67
CA ASN A 148 -13.34 23.82 -6.01
C ASN A 148 -14.21 23.55 -4.78
N TYR A 149 -13.63 23.03 -3.68
CA TYR A 149 -14.37 22.62 -2.48
C TYR A 149 -13.57 22.96 -1.21
N PRO A 150 -13.46 24.27 -0.83
CA PRO A 150 -12.68 24.71 0.32
C PRO A 150 -13.43 24.50 1.65
N LYS A 151 -14.02 23.30 1.86
CA LYS A 151 -14.64 22.98 3.17
C LYS A 151 -13.58 22.97 4.26
N LYS A 152 -13.92 23.45 5.46
CA LYS A 152 -13.01 23.57 6.60
C LYS A 152 -12.28 22.25 6.89
N GLU A 153 -13.00 21.13 6.89
CA GLU A 153 -12.44 19.79 7.13
C GLU A 153 -11.43 19.39 6.04
N THR A 154 -11.73 19.73 4.78
CA THR A 154 -10.81 19.46 3.65
C THR A 154 -9.53 20.28 3.78
N VAL A 155 -9.65 21.55 4.14
CA VAL A 155 -8.52 22.45 4.37
C VAL A 155 -7.64 21.94 5.51
N MET A 156 -8.25 21.57 6.65
CA MET A 156 -7.52 21.04 7.81
C MET A 156 -6.81 19.73 7.50
N SER A 157 -7.47 18.81 6.81
CA SER A 157 -6.88 17.53 6.37
C SER A 157 -5.65 17.75 5.49
N TYR A 158 -5.73 18.64 4.49
CA TYR A 158 -4.59 18.94 3.64
C TYR A 158 -3.51 19.77 4.34
N ARG A 159 -3.86 20.64 5.30
CA ARG A 159 -2.88 21.31 6.14
C ARG A 159 -2.02 20.29 6.90
N GLY A 160 -2.64 19.28 7.53
CA GLY A 160 -1.94 18.18 8.18
C GLY A 160 -1.05 17.40 7.21
N LEU A 161 -1.55 17.02 6.02
CA LEU A 161 -0.73 16.34 5.01
C LEU A 161 0.46 17.20 4.58
N LEU A 162 0.25 18.50 4.36
CA LEU A 162 1.27 19.43 3.89
C LEU A 162 2.26 19.88 4.98
N SER A 163 2.06 19.49 6.25
CA SER A 163 3.06 19.72 7.31
C SER A 163 4.28 18.80 7.15
N TYR A 164 4.14 17.72 6.36
CA TYR A 164 5.23 16.78 6.10
C TYR A 164 5.92 17.05 4.77
N GLY A 165 7.24 16.93 4.74
CA GLY A 165 8.07 17.01 3.53
C GLY A 165 8.20 18.42 2.94
N ASN A 166 8.77 18.47 1.72
CA ASN A 166 9.02 19.72 1.00
C ASN A 166 7.76 20.25 0.31
N THR A 167 6.92 20.96 1.04
CA THR A 167 5.59 21.42 0.60
C THR A 167 5.42 22.95 0.64
N TYR A 168 6.46 23.71 1.01
CA TYR A 168 6.41 25.16 1.16
C TYR A 168 5.77 25.87 -0.04
N LYS A 169 6.30 25.64 -1.25
CA LYS A 169 5.77 26.26 -2.49
C LYS A 169 4.29 25.89 -2.73
N LEU A 170 3.88 24.69 -2.36
CA LEU A 170 2.50 24.25 -2.51
C LEU A 170 1.58 24.92 -1.48
N LYS A 171 2.01 25.03 -0.22
CA LYS A 171 1.27 25.77 0.82
C LYS A 171 1.04 27.22 0.38
N LYS A 172 2.07 27.89 -0.14
CA LYS A 172 1.98 29.25 -0.68
C LYS A 172 0.93 29.35 -1.80
N ARG A 173 0.96 28.42 -2.74
CA ARG A 173 0.04 28.39 -3.89
C ARG A 173 -1.41 28.22 -3.51
N VAL A 174 -1.71 27.50 -2.43
CA VAL A 174 -3.08 27.18 -1.98
C VAL A 174 -3.54 28.00 -0.77
N GLY A 175 -2.77 29.00 -0.34
CA GLY A 175 -3.15 29.91 0.75
C GLY A 175 -3.17 29.24 2.14
N LEU A 176 -2.43 28.17 2.35
CA LEU A 176 -2.37 27.43 3.62
C LEU A 176 -1.14 27.80 4.46
N PHE A 177 -0.75 29.05 4.46
CA PHE A 177 0.22 29.55 5.44
C PHE A 177 -0.43 29.71 6.82
N ASP A 178 0.27 29.35 7.85
CA ASP A 178 -0.01 29.88 9.17
C ASP A 178 0.24 31.40 9.08
N GLN A 179 -0.81 32.20 9.12
CA GLN A 179 -0.67 33.61 9.46
C GLN A 179 -0.06 33.63 10.85
N GLY A 180 1.16 34.10 10.96
CA GLY A 180 2.09 34.04 12.05
C GLY A 180 1.46 34.01 13.44
N SER A 181 1.98 33.15 14.26
CA SER A 181 2.25 33.52 15.64
C SER A 181 3.45 34.45 15.62
N ASP A 182 3.19 35.76 15.58
CA ASP A 182 4.11 36.75 16.12
C ASP A 182 4.28 36.55 17.61
#